data_80c2abfd1bd9c6a5f878367345b6888d
#
_entry.id   80c2abfd1bd9c6a5f878367345b6888d
#
_cell.length_a   1.000
_cell.length_b   1.000
_cell.length_c   1.000
_cell.angle_alpha   90.00
_cell.angle_beta   90.00
_cell.angle_gamma   90.00
#
_symmetry.space_group_name_H-M   'P 1'
#
loop_
_entity.id
_entity.type
_entity.pdbx_description
1 polymer ?
#
loop_
_entity_poly.entity_id
_entity_poly.type
_entity_poly.pdbx_seq_one_letter_code
_entity_poly.pdbx_strand_id
1 'polypeptide(L)'
;QTNIIRDIREDHDDKRYFWPREVWSKYVNTLPEIFLPENKEKALQCQSEMVLLALQRAEDCLFYMAGVKEQSVFNFVAIPQSMAIATLELCFQNYSMFERNIKITKGDACSLMWQSTQNLQLVCEVFRKYARKIHAKSKPTDPSFMDISIACGKIERFIETIFPTQTARTL
;
A
#
# COMPACT_ATOMS: atom_id res chain seq x y z
N GLN A 1 -7.64 -5.56 4.07
CA GLN A 1 -7.88 -4.20 3.54
C GLN A 1 -7.34 -4.07 2.11
N THR A 2 -6.10 -4.45 1.82
CA THR A 2 -5.45 -4.31 0.50
C THR A 2 -6.22 -5.02 -0.62
N ASN A 3 -6.73 -6.23 -0.39
CA ASN A 3 -7.55 -6.95 -1.38
C ASN A 3 -8.83 -6.17 -1.71
N ILE A 4 -9.51 -5.63 -0.69
CA ILE A 4 -10.71 -4.79 -0.88
C ILE A 4 -10.39 -3.56 -1.74
N ILE A 5 -9.21 -2.96 -1.59
CA ILE A 5 -8.79 -1.82 -2.42
C ILE A 5 -8.56 -2.28 -3.86
N ARG A 6 -7.79 -3.36 -4.05
CA ARG A 6 -7.41 -3.88 -5.37
C ARG A 6 -8.61 -4.38 -6.18
N ASP A 7 -9.51 -5.11 -5.52
CA ASP A 7 -10.55 -5.90 -6.20
C ASP A 7 -11.84 -5.09 -6.47
N ILE A 8 -11.79 -3.74 -6.36
CA ILE A 8 -12.94 -2.84 -6.53
C ILE A 8 -13.72 -3.08 -7.82
N ARG A 9 -13.02 -3.39 -8.94
CA ARG A 9 -13.65 -3.68 -10.23
C ARG A 9 -14.38 -5.02 -10.21
N GLU A 10 -13.74 -6.08 -9.72
CA GLU A 10 -14.32 -7.42 -9.59
C GLU A 10 -15.53 -7.39 -8.65
N ASP A 11 -15.40 -6.71 -7.50
CA ASP A 11 -16.48 -6.54 -6.55
C ASP A 11 -17.68 -5.79 -7.16
N HIS A 12 -17.42 -4.76 -7.96
CA HIS A 12 -18.48 -4.05 -8.67
C HIS A 12 -19.23 -4.94 -9.66
N ASP A 13 -18.50 -5.72 -10.48
CA ASP A 13 -19.10 -6.63 -11.47
C ASP A 13 -19.94 -7.71 -10.78
N ASP A 14 -19.54 -8.17 -9.59
CA ASP A 14 -20.26 -9.11 -8.75
C ASP A 14 -21.33 -8.45 -7.85
N LYS A 15 -21.55 -7.13 -7.99
CA LYS A 15 -22.49 -6.33 -7.18
C LYS A 15 -22.20 -6.38 -5.67
N ARG A 16 -20.93 -6.49 -5.31
CA ARG A 16 -20.44 -6.40 -3.94
C ARG A 16 -19.82 -5.02 -3.71
N TYR A 17 -20.02 -4.43 -2.53
CA TYR A 17 -19.59 -3.08 -2.23
C TYR A 17 -18.92 -3.04 -0.85
N PHE A 18 -17.58 -3.08 -0.82
CA PHE A 18 -16.79 -3.13 0.41
C PHE A 18 -16.08 -1.82 0.75
N TRP A 19 -16.02 -0.87 -0.17
CA TRP A 19 -15.44 0.42 0.15
C TRP A 19 -16.34 1.18 1.12
N PRO A 20 -15.80 1.74 2.24
CA PRO A 20 -16.58 2.42 3.26
C PRO A 20 -17.30 3.65 2.68
N ARG A 21 -18.58 3.79 3.04
CA ARG A 21 -19.38 4.94 2.62
C ARG A 21 -18.77 6.25 3.08
N GLU A 22 -18.18 6.28 4.27
CA GLU A 22 -17.51 7.43 4.89
C GLU A 22 -16.33 7.94 4.04
N VAL A 23 -15.78 7.10 3.17
CA VAL A 23 -14.71 7.47 2.25
C VAL A 23 -15.30 7.90 0.91
N TRP A 24 -15.97 6.99 0.18
CA TRP A 24 -16.37 7.26 -1.18
C TRP A 24 -17.43 8.36 -1.31
N SER A 25 -18.29 8.57 -0.30
CA SER A 25 -19.34 9.62 -0.34
C SER A 25 -18.79 11.05 -0.33
N LYS A 26 -17.51 11.25 -0.06
CA LYS A 26 -16.83 12.54 -0.17
C LYS A 26 -16.56 12.93 -1.63
N TYR A 27 -16.56 11.98 -2.53
CA TYR A 27 -16.12 12.12 -3.92
C TYR A 27 -17.25 11.93 -4.92
N VAL A 28 -18.18 10.99 -4.64
CA VAL A 28 -19.30 10.63 -5.51
C VAL A 28 -20.57 10.44 -4.68
N ASN A 29 -21.75 10.55 -5.31
CA ASN A 29 -23.02 10.35 -4.61
C ASN A 29 -23.36 8.89 -4.40
N THR A 30 -22.98 8.03 -5.36
CA THR A 30 -23.12 6.57 -5.29
C THR A 30 -21.82 5.90 -5.70
N LEU A 31 -21.49 4.77 -5.09
CA LEU A 31 -20.22 4.09 -5.39
C LEU A 31 -20.05 3.70 -6.87
N PRO A 32 -21.11 3.25 -7.61
CA PRO A 32 -20.97 2.98 -9.04
C PRO A 32 -20.52 4.18 -9.89
N GLU A 33 -20.77 5.41 -9.46
CA GLU A 33 -20.30 6.61 -10.19
C GLU A 33 -18.77 6.74 -10.27
N ILE A 34 -18.03 6.03 -9.39
CA ILE A 34 -16.56 6.05 -9.39
C ILE A 34 -15.97 5.41 -10.66
N PHE A 35 -16.76 4.56 -11.36
CA PHE A 35 -16.35 3.90 -12.61
C PHE A 35 -16.62 4.74 -13.85
N LEU A 36 -17.33 5.85 -13.73
CA LEU A 36 -17.63 6.73 -14.85
C LEU A 36 -16.39 7.51 -15.29
N PRO A 37 -16.09 7.57 -16.59
CA PRO A 37 -14.90 8.27 -17.10
C PRO A 37 -14.80 9.74 -16.68
N GLU A 38 -15.93 10.43 -16.58
CA GLU A 38 -16.01 11.82 -16.12
C GLU A 38 -15.60 11.99 -14.65
N ASN A 39 -15.67 10.96 -13.83
CA ASN A 39 -15.28 10.95 -12.43
C ASN A 39 -13.86 10.44 -12.19
N LYS A 40 -13.04 10.27 -13.22
CA LYS A 40 -11.69 9.70 -13.13
C LYS A 40 -10.82 10.33 -12.04
N GLU A 41 -10.82 11.66 -11.96
CA GLU A 41 -10.03 12.36 -10.94
C GLU A 41 -10.54 12.09 -9.53
N LYS A 42 -11.87 12.14 -9.34
CA LYS A 42 -12.51 11.81 -8.06
C LYS A 42 -12.27 10.35 -7.65
N ALA A 43 -12.27 9.43 -8.61
CA ALA A 43 -11.95 8.03 -8.39
C ALA A 43 -10.52 7.85 -7.87
N LEU A 44 -9.54 8.55 -8.46
CA LEU A 44 -8.15 8.53 -8.01
C LEU A 44 -7.97 9.17 -6.63
N GLN A 45 -8.68 10.26 -6.33
CA GLN A 45 -8.64 10.89 -5.01
C GLN A 45 -9.25 9.97 -3.94
N CYS A 46 -10.39 9.35 -4.22
CA CYS A 46 -11.02 8.36 -3.35
C CYS A 46 -10.09 7.16 -3.10
N GLN A 47 -9.45 6.65 -4.16
CA GLN A 47 -8.44 5.60 -4.07
C GLN A 47 -7.26 6.02 -3.19
N SER A 48 -6.77 7.25 -3.32
CA SER A 48 -5.67 7.78 -2.50
C SER A 48 -6.02 7.73 -1.01
N GLU A 49 -7.24 8.12 -0.63
CA GLU A 49 -7.70 8.02 0.75
C GLU A 49 -7.78 6.54 1.23
N MET A 50 -8.26 5.63 0.38
CA MET A 50 -8.28 4.20 0.70
C MET A 50 -6.87 3.64 0.91
N VAL A 51 -5.91 4.03 0.08
CA VAL A 51 -4.49 3.64 0.21
C VAL A 51 -3.89 4.25 1.48
N LEU A 52 -4.19 5.50 1.79
CA LEU A 52 -3.75 6.16 3.03
C LEU A 52 -4.20 5.39 4.28
N LEU A 53 -5.45 4.96 4.35
CA LEU A 53 -5.98 4.17 5.47
C LEU A 53 -5.20 2.85 5.67
N ALA A 54 -4.72 2.25 4.59
CA ALA A 54 -3.87 1.06 4.67
C ALA A 54 -2.43 1.40 5.08
N LEU A 55 -1.84 2.46 4.52
CA LEU A 55 -0.48 2.90 4.84
C LEU A 55 -0.31 3.31 6.31
N GLN A 56 -1.34 3.91 6.91
CA GLN A 56 -1.33 4.28 8.32
C GLN A 56 -1.14 3.08 9.28
N ARG A 57 -1.37 1.85 8.81
CA ARG A 57 -1.16 0.60 9.57
C ARG A 57 0.19 -0.05 9.29
N ALA A 58 0.96 0.46 8.35
CA ALA A 58 2.20 -0.18 7.94
C ALA A 58 3.28 -0.16 9.04
N GLU A 59 3.37 0.94 9.81
CA GLU A 59 4.29 1.05 10.96
C GLU A 59 3.94 0.01 12.03
N ASP A 60 2.66 -0.13 12.36
CA ASP A 60 2.18 -1.13 13.34
C ASP A 60 2.51 -2.57 12.88
N CYS A 61 2.37 -2.85 11.59
CA CYS A 61 2.72 -4.14 11.01
C CYS A 61 4.21 -4.45 11.14
N LEU A 62 5.07 -3.47 10.85
CA LEU A 62 6.52 -3.61 11.01
C LEU A 62 6.91 -3.80 12.48
N PHE A 63 6.31 -3.02 13.38
CA PHE A 63 6.51 -3.15 14.82
C PHE A 63 6.12 -4.53 15.33
N TYR A 64 4.96 -5.05 14.91
CA TYR A 64 4.52 -6.40 15.26
C TYR A 64 5.52 -7.45 14.78
N MET A 65 5.95 -7.38 13.51
CA MET A 65 6.92 -8.32 12.95
C MET A 65 8.28 -8.29 13.67
N ALA A 66 8.70 -7.12 14.16
CA ALA A 66 9.93 -6.98 14.94
C ALA A 66 9.88 -7.74 16.28
N GLY A 67 8.68 -7.95 16.84
CA GLY A 67 8.47 -8.71 18.08
C GLY A 67 8.33 -10.23 17.87
N VAL A 68 8.17 -10.70 16.64
CA VAL A 68 7.97 -12.14 16.36
C VAL A 68 9.30 -12.89 16.42
N LYS A 69 9.39 -13.86 17.33
CA LYS A 69 10.61 -14.66 17.54
C LYS A 69 10.64 -15.95 16.73
N GLU A 70 9.47 -16.55 16.49
CA GLU A 70 9.35 -17.82 15.79
C GLU A 70 9.38 -17.61 14.28
N GLN A 71 10.34 -18.22 13.58
CA GLN A 71 10.57 -18.01 12.15
C GLN A 71 9.36 -18.39 11.29
N SER A 72 8.66 -19.46 11.62
CA SER A 72 7.47 -19.89 10.87
C SER A 72 6.34 -18.87 10.97
N VAL A 73 6.11 -18.31 12.16
CA VAL A 73 5.14 -17.24 12.41
C VAL A 73 5.56 -15.96 11.70
N PHE A 74 6.86 -15.62 11.77
CA PHE A 74 7.40 -14.47 11.04
C PHE A 74 7.13 -14.59 9.53
N ASN A 75 7.45 -15.71 8.91
CA ASN A 75 7.23 -15.96 7.49
C ASN A 75 5.75 -15.84 7.12
N PHE A 76 4.86 -16.41 7.95
CA PHE A 76 3.42 -16.38 7.76
C PHE A 76 2.87 -14.94 7.74
N VAL A 77 3.43 -14.04 8.54
CA VAL A 77 3.03 -12.64 8.60
C VAL A 77 3.76 -11.80 7.53
N ALA A 78 5.06 -11.98 7.36
CA ALA A 78 5.90 -11.14 6.51
C ALA A 78 5.57 -11.25 5.02
N ILE A 79 5.27 -12.46 4.53
CA ILE A 79 4.94 -12.68 3.12
C ILE A 79 3.70 -11.88 2.69
N PRO A 80 2.52 -12.03 3.33
CA PRO A 80 1.34 -11.28 2.91
C PRO A 80 1.48 -9.76 3.11
N GLN A 81 2.22 -9.31 4.13
CA GLN A 81 2.44 -7.88 4.35
C GLN A 81 3.34 -7.25 3.26
N SER A 82 4.39 -7.96 2.84
CA SER A 82 5.24 -7.51 1.72
C SER A 82 4.48 -7.49 0.39
N MET A 83 3.61 -8.48 0.17
CA MET A 83 2.73 -8.49 -1.01
C MET A 83 1.68 -7.37 -0.93
N ALA A 84 1.20 -7.04 0.28
CA ALA A 84 0.23 -5.98 0.50
C ALA A 84 0.80 -4.60 0.14
N ILE A 85 1.98 -4.23 0.64
CA ILE A 85 2.58 -2.92 0.33
C ILE A 85 2.90 -2.78 -1.17
N ALA A 86 3.34 -3.86 -1.82
CA ALA A 86 3.57 -3.88 -3.27
C ALA A 86 2.25 -3.71 -4.06
N THR A 87 1.16 -4.32 -3.58
CA THR A 87 -0.17 -4.18 -4.20
C THR A 87 -0.73 -2.78 -4.00
N LEU A 88 -0.53 -2.15 -2.83
CA LEU A 88 -0.91 -0.75 -2.60
C LEU A 88 -0.20 0.20 -3.57
N GLU A 89 1.10 -0.01 -3.80
CA GLU A 89 1.86 0.76 -4.78
C GLU A 89 1.33 0.57 -6.21
N LEU A 90 1.00 -0.66 -6.59
CA LEU A 90 0.42 -0.96 -7.91
C LEU A 90 -0.93 -0.25 -8.10
N CYS A 91 -1.78 -0.26 -7.06
CA CYS A 91 -3.08 0.40 -7.10
C CYS A 91 -2.96 1.93 -7.13
N PHE A 92 -2.05 2.49 -6.34
CA PHE A 92 -1.96 3.93 -6.08
C PHE A 92 -1.74 4.74 -7.36
N GLN A 93 -2.62 5.74 -7.58
CA GLN A 93 -2.65 6.60 -8.77
C GLN A 93 -2.75 5.82 -10.10
N ASN A 94 -3.37 4.64 -10.07
CA ASN A 94 -3.52 3.77 -11.24
C ASN A 94 -5.00 3.57 -11.58
N TYR A 95 -5.51 4.34 -12.54
CA TYR A 95 -6.92 4.28 -12.94
C TYR A 95 -7.32 2.92 -13.55
N SER A 96 -6.37 2.16 -14.11
CA SER A 96 -6.66 0.85 -14.69
C SER A 96 -7.33 -0.14 -13.72
N MET A 97 -7.19 0.08 -12.40
CA MET A 97 -7.88 -0.75 -11.41
C MET A 97 -9.42 -0.61 -11.42
N PHE A 98 -9.92 0.51 -11.93
CA PHE A 98 -11.37 0.72 -12.12
C PHE A 98 -11.88 0.14 -13.44
N GLU A 99 -10.99 -0.16 -14.38
CA GLU A 99 -11.32 -0.70 -15.71
C GLU A 99 -11.20 -2.23 -15.76
N ARG A 100 -10.22 -2.79 -15.03
CA ARG A 100 -9.89 -4.23 -15.05
C ARG A 100 -9.19 -4.66 -13.77
N ASN A 101 -9.19 -5.97 -13.53
CA ASN A 101 -8.39 -6.54 -12.44
C ASN A 101 -6.90 -6.34 -12.69
N ILE A 102 -6.21 -5.83 -11.68
CA ILE A 102 -4.75 -5.65 -11.68
C ILE A 102 -4.14 -6.47 -10.53
N LYS A 103 -3.00 -7.08 -10.78
CA LYS A 103 -2.27 -7.88 -9.78
C LYS A 103 -0.77 -7.69 -9.99
N ILE A 104 0.01 -7.76 -8.92
CA ILE A 104 1.47 -7.87 -9.04
C ILE A 104 1.82 -9.09 -9.89
N THR A 105 2.93 -9.03 -10.63
CA THR A 105 3.34 -10.15 -11.48
C THR A 105 3.73 -11.37 -10.64
N LYS A 106 3.66 -12.55 -11.24
CA LYS A 106 4.12 -13.79 -10.56
C LYS A 106 5.60 -13.70 -10.18
N GLY A 107 6.42 -13.06 -11.02
CA GLY A 107 7.85 -12.84 -10.75
C GLY A 107 8.07 -11.94 -9.52
N ASP A 108 7.33 -10.82 -9.44
CA ASP A 108 7.38 -9.94 -8.28
C ASP A 108 6.91 -10.66 -7.02
N ALA A 109 5.82 -11.45 -7.11
CA ALA A 109 5.32 -12.22 -5.97
C ALA A 109 6.35 -13.23 -5.47
N CYS A 110 7.00 -13.99 -6.36
CA CYS A 110 8.07 -14.92 -5.99
C CYS A 110 9.26 -14.20 -5.33
N SER A 111 9.69 -13.07 -5.89
CA SER A 111 10.78 -12.25 -5.34
C SER A 111 10.44 -11.74 -3.94
N LEU A 112 9.23 -11.23 -3.74
CA LEU A 112 8.74 -10.74 -2.44
C LEU A 112 8.66 -11.88 -1.41
N MET A 113 8.14 -13.04 -1.79
CA MET A 113 8.09 -14.21 -0.92
C MET A 113 9.50 -14.61 -0.46
N TRP A 114 10.45 -14.68 -1.39
CA TRP A 114 11.84 -15.05 -1.07
C TRP A 114 12.48 -14.02 -0.12
N GLN A 115 12.39 -12.72 -0.43
CA GLN A 115 12.96 -11.66 0.41
C GLN A 115 12.34 -11.65 1.81
N SER A 116 11.02 -11.84 1.90
CA SER A 116 10.28 -11.74 3.16
C SER A 116 10.55 -12.90 4.12
N THR A 117 11.06 -14.03 3.64
CA THR A 117 11.37 -15.20 4.48
C THR A 117 12.80 -15.17 5.04
N GLN A 118 13.63 -14.20 4.66
CA GLN A 118 15.02 -14.17 5.10
C GLN A 118 15.18 -13.57 6.51
N ASN A 119 14.76 -12.33 6.68
CA ASN A 119 14.85 -11.59 7.94
C ASN A 119 14.03 -10.30 7.91
N LEU A 120 13.88 -9.67 9.08
CA LEU A 120 13.16 -8.41 9.22
C LEU A 120 13.79 -7.26 8.42
N GLN A 121 15.12 -7.22 8.30
CA GLN A 121 15.79 -6.15 7.56
C GLN A 121 15.37 -6.14 6.09
N LEU A 122 15.32 -7.29 5.43
CA LEU A 122 14.86 -7.38 4.04
C LEU A 122 13.38 -7.04 3.89
N VAL A 123 12.53 -7.39 4.85
CA VAL A 123 11.13 -6.94 4.88
C VAL A 123 11.06 -5.41 4.99
N CYS A 124 11.85 -4.81 5.86
CA CYS A 124 11.96 -3.35 6.00
C CYS A 124 12.40 -2.68 4.69
N GLU A 125 13.37 -3.26 3.98
CA GLU A 125 13.80 -2.75 2.67
C GLU A 125 12.69 -2.85 1.60
N VAL A 126 11.88 -3.91 1.63
CA VAL A 126 10.68 -4.00 0.78
C VAL A 126 9.71 -2.86 1.10
N PHE A 127 9.39 -2.62 2.38
CA PHE A 127 8.51 -1.53 2.77
C PHE A 127 9.07 -0.17 2.39
N ARG A 128 10.34 0.08 2.64
CA ARG A 128 11.06 1.32 2.24
C ARG A 128 10.94 1.56 0.74
N LYS A 129 11.24 0.54 -0.06
CA LYS A 129 11.17 0.60 -1.53
C LYS A 129 9.77 1.03 -2.01
N TYR A 130 8.74 0.38 -1.50
CA TYR A 130 7.37 0.64 -1.97
C TYR A 130 6.79 1.93 -1.38
N ALA A 131 7.11 2.30 -0.14
CA ALA A 131 6.75 3.60 0.43
C ALA A 131 7.33 4.75 -0.39
N ARG A 132 8.60 4.67 -0.80
CA ARG A 132 9.24 5.66 -1.69
C ARG A 132 8.57 5.74 -3.05
N LYS A 133 8.18 4.61 -3.64
CA LYS A 133 7.46 4.60 -4.91
C LYS A 133 6.07 5.23 -4.79
N ILE A 134 5.33 4.95 -3.71
CA ILE A 134 4.03 5.56 -3.43
C ILE A 134 4.21 7.08 -3.28
N HIS A 135 5.18 7.52 -2.48
CA HIS A 135 5.47 8.94 -2.31
C HIS A 135 5.82 9.62 -3.65
N ALA A 136 6.65 8.98 -4.48
CA ALA A 136 7.02 9.50 -5.79
C ALA A 136 5.85 9.63 -6.79
N LYS A 137 4.80 8.80 -6.65
CA LYS A 137 3.57 8.90 -7.43
C LYS A 137 2.59 9.94 -6.90
N SER A 138 2.77 10.41 -5.65
CA SER A 138 1.87 11.36 -5.01
C SER A 138 1.87 12.69 -5.76
N LYS A 139 0.69 13.28 -5.89
CA LYS A 139 0.51 14.58 -6.56
C LYS A 139 0.15 15.64 -5.53
N PRO A 140 0.78 16.82 -5.53
CA PRO A 140 0.45 17.92 -4.62
C PRO A 140 -1.02 18.38 -4.68
N THR A 141 -1.69 18.11 -5.80
CA THR A 141 -3.11 18.43 -6.02
C THR A 141 -4.06 17.40 -5.38
N ASP A 142 -3.56 16.26 -4.92
CA ASP A 142 -4.37 15.24 -4.26
C ASP A 142 -4.66 15.68 -2.82
N PRO A 143 -5.93 15.65 -2.36
CA PRO A 143 -6.29 15.99 -0.98
C PRO A 143 -5.53 15.18 0.08
N SER A 144 -5.17 13.93 -0.23
CA SER A 144 -4.45 13.02 0.68
C SER A 144 -2.92 13.16 0.59
N PHE A 145 -2.38 14.08 -0.24
CA PHE A 145 -0.94 14.20 -0.50
C PHE A 145 -0.10 14.32 0.78
N MET A 146 -0.46 15.25 1.66
CA MET A 146 0.30 15.50 2.89
C MET A 146 0.27 14.30 3.83
N ASP A 147 -0.90 13.69 4.00
CA ASP A 147 -1.08 12.56 4.91
C ASP A 147 -0.37 11.30 4.38
N ILE A 148 -0.38 11.07 3.06
CA ILE A 148 0.39 10.01 2.42
C ILE A 148 1.90 10.24 2.62
N SER A 149 2.37 11.48 2.44
CA SER A 149 3.77 11.85 2.66
C SER A 149 4.19 11.59 4.11
N ILE A 150 3.33 11.95 5.07
CA ILE A 150 3.55 11.70 6.50
C ILE A 150 3.58 10.18 6.78
N ALA A 151 2.64 9.41 6.22
CA ALA A 151 2.59 7.96 6.42
C ALA A 151 3.84 7.27 5.85
N CYS A 152 4.28 7.65 4.65
CA CYS A 152 5.53 7.16 4.07
C CYS A 152 6.76 7.56 4.91
N GLY A 153 6.79 8.79 5.41
CA GLY A 153 7.86 9.27 6.31
C GLY A 153 7.92 8.53 7.64
N LYS A 154 6.78 8.13 8.21
CA LYS A 154 6.72 7.30 9.42
C LYS A 154 7.33 5.91 9.18
N ILE A 155 7.03 5.27 8.05
CA ILE A 155 7.64 3.99 7.65
C ILE A 155 9.16 4.13 7.57
N GLU A 156 9.65 5.14 6.86
CA GLU A 156 11.10 5.43 6.72
C GLU A 156 11.76 5.64 8.08
N ARG A 157 11.16 6.47 8.93
CA ARG A 157 11.68 6.76 10.27
C ARG A 157 11.73 5.51 11.15
N PHE A 158 10.70 4.70 11.13
CA PHE A 158 10.67 3.45 11.88
C PHE A 158 11.82 2.52 11.45
N ILE A 159 12.00 2.35 10.14
CA ILE A 159 13.06 1.51 9.57
C ILE A 159 14.44 2.05 9.95
N GLU A 160 14.64 3.36 9.84
CA GLU A 160 15.92 4.00 10.18
C GLU A 160 16.24 3.90 11.68
N THR A 161 15.20 3.83 12.53
CA THR A 161 15.38 3.63 13.98
C THR A 161 15.88 2.21 14.30
N ILE A 162 15.39 1.20 13.60
CA ILE A 162 15.76 -0.21 13.84
C ILE A 162 17.05 -0.58 13.09
N PHE A 163 17.19 -0.10 11.85
CA PHE A 163 18.29 -0.38 10.94
C PHE A 163 18.89 0.94 10.42
N PRO A 164 19.69 1.66 11.26
CA PRO A 164 20.30 2.92 10.86
C PRO A 164 21.17 2.76 9.61
N THR A 165 21.01 3.66 8.65
CA THR A 165 21.87 3.72 7.47
C THR A 165 23.30 4.09 7.93
N GLN A 166 24.26 3.22 7.71
CA GLN A 166 25.66 3.52 7.97
C GLN A 166 26.12 4.57 6.96
N THR A 167 26.22 5.81 7.41
CA THR A 167 26.90 6.85 6.63
C THR A 167 28.38 6.46 6.57
N ALA A 168 28.89 6.15 5.38
CA ALA A 168 30.32 5.98 5.19
C ALA A 168 31.00 7.24 5.74
N ARG A 169 31.68 7.11 6.89
CA ARG A 169 32.61 8.16 7.35
C ARG A 169 33.72 8.20 6.29
N THR A 170 33.67 9.20 5.45
CA THR A 170 34.84 9.62 4.69
C THR A 170 35.95 9.90 5.70
N LEU A 171 36.90 8.98 5.83
CA LEU A 171 38.19 9.20 6.47
C LEU A 171 39.03 10.15 5.62
#